data_5389f77a85ce56dceb6e6ba18e099ffb
#
_entry.id   5389f77a85ce56dceb6e6ba18e099ffb
#
_cell.length_a   1.000
_cell.length_b   1.000
_cell.length_c   1.000
_cell.angle_alpha   90.00
_cell.angle_beta   90.00
_cell.angle_gamma   90.00
#
_symmetry.space_group_name_H-M   'P 1'
#
loop_
_entity.id
_entity.type
_entity.pdbx_description
1 polymer ?
#
loop_
_entity_poly.entity_id
_entity_poly.type
_entity_poly.pdbx_seq_one_letter_code
_entity_poly.pdbx_strand_id
1 'polypeptide(L)'
;MNVCSWGEYIDEDLIYKFEDETGIKVNYQTAESNEALYSLLKTGAGDYDVIVPSDYMIARLIDEGMLAELNYDNIPNYEKIGEQYKSLSFDPENKYTVPYTWGTLGIIYNSTMVDGDIDSWDAMFDEKYAGNVLMIRNSRDALAAALLDLGYDINTTDEAQIREAYELLADAKSKGVYQSFVMDEVFGKMDGSNAAIAMYYAGDYLTMLDNNPDLKFVVPKEGSNWFVDAMCVLKTAQHKEEAEAWINFIASTESNLANMDYIGYASPNLEALEGYPAYYEETYGEPLDVERYEIMAAPDDVLARCELYTNLPADTLTLYNDLWTELGI
;
A
#
# COMPACT_ATOMS: atom_id res chain seq x y z
N MET A 1 0.42 21.45 -12.11
CA MET A 1 0.06 21.04 -10.76
C MET A 1 1.08 20.05 -10.22
N ASN A 2 1.15 19.88 -8.90
CA ASN A 2 2.10 19.00 -8.24
C ASN A 2 1.36 17.80 -7.62
N VAL A 3 1.81 16.58 -7.93
CA VAL A 3 1.26 15.32 -7.41
C VAL A 3 2.34 14.62 -6.60
N CYS A 4 1.99 14.09 -5.43
CA CYS A 4 2.88 13.23 -4.65
C CYS A 4 2.22 11.89 -4.35
N SER A 5 2.93 10.81 -4.65
CA SER A 5 2.49 9.43 -4.43
C SER A 5 3.69 8.56 -3.99
N TRP A 6 3.62 7.27 -4.23
CA TRP A 6 4.66 6.30 -3.89
C TRP A 6 5.54 6.00 -5.10
N GLY A 7 6.71 5.41 -4.89
CA GLY A 7 7.53 4.81 -5.94
C GLY A 7 6.82 3.62 -6.59
N GLU A 8 7.10 3.34 -7.88
CA GLU A 8 6.54 2.21 -8.63
C GLU A 8 5.00 2.07 -8.52
N TYR A 9 4.25 3.17 -8.46
CA TYR A 9 2.83 3.19 -8.11
C TYR A 9 1.91 3.89 -9.13
N ILE A 10 2.42 4.14 -10.33
CA ILE A 10 1.66 4.64 -11.48
C ILE A 10 2.33 4.22 -12.78
N ASP A 11 1.53 3.90 -13.79
CA ASP A 11 1.99 3.87 -15.17
C ASP A 11 2.29 5.31 -15.62
N GLU A 12 3.57 5.64 -15.82
CA GLU A 12 3.99 7.00 -16.19
C GLU A 12 3.41 7.46 -17.53
N ASP A 13 3.03 6.55 -18.43
CA ASP A 13 2.37 6.89 -19.69
C ASP A 13 1.02 7.58 -19.46
N LEU A 14 0.35 7.32 -18.34
CA LEU A 14 -0.87 8.03 -17.93
C LEU A 14 -0.61 9.52 -17.64
N ILE A 15 0.57 9.86 -17.12
CA ILE A 15 0.96 11.26 -16.89
C ILE A 15 1.05 11.99 -18.24
N TYR A 16 1.76 11.40 -19.19
CA TYR A 16 1.91 11.99 -20.54
C TYR A 16 0.57 12.09 -21.26
N LYS A 17 -0.28 11.04 -21.14
CA LYS A 17 -1.62 11.04 -21.74
C LYS A 17 -2.49 12.16 -21.17
N PHE A 18 -2.52 12.32 -19.85
CA PHE A 18 -3.25 13.41 -19.21
C PHE A 18 -2.77 14.78 -19.68
N GLU A 19 -1.44 14.97 -19.74
CA GLU A 19 -0.86 16.22 -20.22
C GLU A 19 -1.24 16.54 -21.67
N ASP A 20 -1.25 15.53 -22.53
CA ASP A 20 -1.58 15.69 -23.96
C ASP A 20 -3.08 15.98 -24.16
N GLU A 21 -3.96 15.35 -23.37
CA GLU A 21 -5.41 15.53 -23.47
C GLU A 21 -5.89 16.86 -22.89
N THR A 22 -5.26 17.33 -21.81
CA THR A 22 -5.75 18.49 -21.05
C THR A 22 -4.90 19.75 -21.23
N GLY A 23 -3.65 19.59 -21.61
CA GLY A 23 -2.66 20.67 -21.61
C GLY A 23 -2.13 21.05 -20.22
N ILE A 24 -2.58 20.37 -19.17
CA ILE A 24 -2.17 20.59 -17.78
C ILE A 24 -0.86 19.85 -17.53
N LYS A 25 0.19 20.54 -17.08
CA LYS A 25 1.46 19.92 -16.73
C LYS A 25 1.45 19.34 -15.33
N VAL A 26 1.96 18.13 -15.20
CA VAL A 26 2.06 17.38 -13.95
C VAL A 26 3.50 17.23 -13.52
N ASN A 27 3.82 17.78 -12.34
CA ASN A 27 5.06 17.51 -11.65
C ASN A 27 4.82 16.39 -10.64
N TYR A 28 5.17 15.16 -11.02
CA TYR A 28 4.97 13.97 -10.21
C TYR A 28 6.18 13.72 -9.33
N GLN A 29 5.97 13.53 -8.05
CA GLN A 29 7.01 13.28 -7.04
C GLN A 29 6.61 12.07 -6.20
N THR A 30 7.59 11.41 -5.59
CA THR A 30 7.37 10.26 -4.73
C THR A 30 7.84 10.50 -3.30
N ALA A 31 7.15 9.91 -2.35
CA ALA A 31 7.54 9.82 -0.95
C ALA A 31 7.79 8.36 -0.58
N GLU A 32 8.67 8.12 0.39
CA GLU A 32 9.04 6.75 0.80
C GLU A 32 8.01 6.10 1.74
N SER A 33 7.24 6.91 2.48
CA SER A 33 6.24 6.43 3.44
C SER A 33 5.21 7.51 3.77
N ASN A 34 4.09 7.11 4.38
CA ASN A 34 3.08 8.03 4.90
C ASN A 34 3.67 9.02 5.91
N GLU A 35 4.61 8.57 6.78
CA GLU A 35 5.28 9.41 7.78
C GLU A 35 6.22 10.42 7.13
N ALA A 36 6.92 10.04 6.07
CA ALA A 36 7.77 10.95 5.29
C ALA A 36 6.91 12.01 4.57
N LEU A 37 5.83 11.59 3.90
CA LEU A 37 4.85 12.49 3.29
C LEU A 37 4.29 13.48 4.32
N TYR A 38 3.81 12.97 5.46
CA TYR A 38 3.27 13.81 6.53
C TYR A 38 4.28 14.85 7.02
N SER A 39 5.54 14.44 7.21
CA SER A 39 6.62 15.35 7.64
C SER A 39 6.88 16.46 6.62
N LEU A 40 6.86 16.15 5.32
CA LEU A 40 6.96 17.15 4.25
C LEU A 40 5.80 18.15 4.30
N LEU A 41 4.58 17.67 4.48
CA LEU A 41 3.37 18.52 4.58
C LEU A 41 3.42 19.43 5.81
N LYS A 42 3.82 18.92 6.97
CA LYS A 42 3.90 19.70 8.22
C LYS A 42 4.98 20.77 8.20
N THR A 43 6.07 20.53 7.52
CA THR A 43 7.17 21.51 7.39
C THR A 43 6.90 22.54 6.29
N GLY A 44 5.86 22.35 5.47
CA GLY A 44 5.60 23.17 4.29
C GLY A 44 6.67 23.02 3.19
N ALA A 45 7.42 21.91 3.23
CA ALA A 45 8.45 21.61 2.22
C ALA A 45 7.84 21.00 0.94
N GLY A 46 6.59 20.51 1.02
CA GLY A 46 5.85 19.97 -0.11
C GLY A 46 4.75 20.95 -0.55
N ASP A 47 4.87 21.49 -1.75
CA ASP A 47 3.82 22.30 -2.40
C ASP A 47 3.02 21.40 -3.37
N TYR A 48 2.21 20.52 -2.78
CA TYR A 48 1.43 19.54 -3.54
C TYR A 48 -0.03 19.98 -3.68
N ASP A 49 -0.62 19.68 -4.85
CA ASP A 49 -2.06 19.82 -5.10
C ASP A 49 -2.78 18.51 -4.79
N VAL A 50 -2.24 17.38 -5.28
CA VAL A 50 -2.76 16.02 -5.05
C VAL A 50 -1.76 15.19 -4.29
N ILE A 51 -2.25 14.40 -3.34
CA ILE A 51 -1.50 13.37 -2.62
C ILE A 51 -2.27 12.05 -2.64
N VAL A 52 -1.58 10.92 -2.50
CA VAL A 52 -2.17 9.57 -2.52
C VAL A 52 -1.76 8.81 -1.24
N PRO A 53 -2.23 9.21 -0.05
CA PRO A 53 -1.91 8.53 1.19
C PRO A 53 -2.78 7.29 1.45
N SER A 54 -2.35 6.48 2.39
CA SER A 54 -3.10 5.32 2.87
C SER A 54 -4.15 5.72 3.92
N ASP A 55 -5.10 4.84 4.16
CA ASP A 55 -6.27 4.96 5.02
C ASP A 55 -6.04 5.71 6.36
N TYR A 56 -5.13 5.21 7.21
CA TYR A 56 -4.85 5.81 8.53
C TYR A 56 -4.26 7.23 8.44
N MET A 57 -3.47 7.49 7.38
CA MET A 57 -2.90 8.81 7.15
C MET A 57 -3.96 9.78 6.62
N ILE A 58 -4.88 9.31 5.77
CA ILE A 58 -6.04 10.10 5.33
C ILE A 58 -6.86 10.53 6.54
N ALA A 59 -7.21 9.58 7.44
CA ALA A 59 -7.94 9.89 8.67
C ALA A 59 -7.23 10.98 9.48
N ARG A 60 -5.92 10.88 9.65
CA ARG A 60 -5.10 11.88 10.35
C ARG A 60 -5.13 13.25 9.67
N LEU A 61 -4.98 13.28 8.36
CA LEU A 61 -4.99 14.54 7.59
C LEU A 61 -6.36 15.22 7.62
N ILE A 62 -7.46 14.45 7.65
CA ILE A 62 -8.83 14.96 7.84
C ILE A 62 -8.97 15.55 9.24
N ASP A 63 -8.59 14.81 10.29
CA ASP A 63 -8.68 15.27 11.69
C ASP A 63 -7.89 16.56 11.91
N GLU A 64 -6.74 16.72 11.25
CA GLU A 64 -5.91 17.93 11.33
C GLU A 64 -6.38 19.05 10.38
N GLY A 65 -7.43 18.83 9.58
CA GLY A 65 -8.01 19.81 8.66
C GLY A 65 -7.07 20.22 7.52
N MET A 66 -6.22 19.29 7.06
CA MET A 66 -5.23 19.51 6.00
C MET A 66 -5.74 19.23 4.60
N LEU A 67 -6.89 18.54 4.45
CA LEU A 67 -7.50 18.22 3.16
C LEU A 67 -8.60 19.22 2.77
N ALA A 68 -8.78 19.40 1.48
CA ALA A 68 -9.89 20.15 0.88
C ALA A 68 -11.04 19.20 0.57
N GLU A 69 -12.28 19.63 0.81
CA GLU A 69 -13.46 18.90 0.31
C GLU A 69 -13.44 18.90 -1.23
N LEU A 70 -13.71 17.74 -1.82
CA LEU A 70 -13.76 17.55 -3.26
C LEU A 70 -15.11 18.02 -3.83
N ASN A 71 -15.07 18.52 -5.05
CA ASN A 71 -16.27 18.75 -5.85
C ASN A 71 -16.48 17.57 -6.80
N TYR A 72 -17.33 16.63 -6.41
CA TYR A 72 -17.58 15.42 -7.19
C TYR A 72 -18.28 15.67 -8.53
N ASP A 73 -18.86 16.86 -8.76
CA ASP A 73 -19.35 17.24 -10.08
C ASP A 73 -18.19 17.34 -11.10
N ASN A 74 -16.96 17.59 -10.63
CA ASN A 74 -15.77 17.61 -11.45
C ASN A 74 -15.12 16.21 -11.58
N ILE A 75 -15.65 15.21 -10.85
CA ILE A 75 -15.09 13.84 -10.78
C ILE A 75 -16.18 12.80 -11.11
N PRO A 76 -16.80 12.86 -12.30
CA PRO A 76 -17.90 11.94 -12.64
C PRO A 76 -17.51 10.47 -12.61
N ASN A 77 -16.24 10.12 -12.83
CA ASN A 77 -15.78 8.73 -12.74
C ASN A 77 -15.83 8.16 -11.31
N TYR A 78 -16.07 8.99 -10.28
CA TYR A 78 -16.34 8.51 -8.92
C TYR A 78 -17.55 7.57 -8.83
N GLU A 79 -18.52 7.71 -9.74
CA GLU A 79 -19.69 6.82 -9.82
C GLU A 79 -19.30 5.35 -10.10
N LYS A 80 -18.14 5.12 -10.71
CA LYS A 80 -17.60 3.78 -11.03
C LYS A 80 -16.92 3.09 -9.87
N ILE A 81 -16.60 3.83 -8.80
CA ILE A 81 -16.01 3.28 -7.59
C ILE A 81 -17.05 2.41 -6.88
N GLY A 82 -16.66 1.20 -6.53
CA GLY A 82 -17.51 0.25 -5.80
C GLY A 82 -17.94 0.77 -4.44
N GLU A 83 -19.21 0.47 -4.05
CA GLU A 83 -19.76 0.93 -2.77
C GLU A 83 -18.96 0.44 -1.56
N GLN A 84 -18.32 -0.75 -1.66
CA GLN A 84 -17.46 -1.30 -0.62
C GLN A 84 -16.18 -0.47 -0.35
N TYR A 85 -15.79 0.41 -1.27
CA TYR A 85 -14.65 1.31 -1.13
C TYR A 85 -15.06 2.75 -0.80
N LYS A 86 -16.36 3.00 -0.63
CA LYS A 86 -16.92 4.29 -0.22
C LYS A 86 -17.30 4.27 1.25
N SER A 87 -17.39 5.45 1.86
CA SER A 87 -17.78 5.61 3.28
C SER A 87 -16.94 4.77 4.24
N LEU A 88 -15.67 4.55 3.90
CA LEU A 88 -14.73 3.86 4.78
C LEU A 88 -14.47 4.70 6.03
N SER A 89 -13.98 4.05 7.09
CA SER A 89 -13.81 4.66 8.41
C SER A 89 -12.97 5.95 8.42
N PHE A 90 -12.08 6.11 7.47
CA PHE A 90 -11.23 7.28 7.35
C PHE A 90 -11.94 8.50 6.69
N ASP A 91 -12.96 8.29 5.83
CA ASP A 91 -13.78 9.36 5.21
C ASP A 91 -15.25 8.92 5.10
N PRO A 92 -15.98 8.76 6.23
CA PRO A 92 -17.31 8.16 6.26
C PRO A 92 -18.38 8.97 5.52
N GLU A 93 -18.12 10.25 5.26
CA GLU A 93 -19.03 11.14 4.52
C GLU A 93 -18.65 11.28 3.04
N ASN A 94 -17.55 10.62 2.59
CA ASN A 94 -17.01 10.73 1.22
C ASN A 94 -16.81 12.18 0.78
N LYS A 95 -16.12 12.98 1.58
CA LYS A 95 -15.90 14.41 1.30
C LYS A 95 -14.52 14.70 0.71
N TYR A 96 -13.53 13.88 1.03
CA TYR A 96 -12.12 14.23 0.85
C TYR A 96 -11.37 13.32 -0.10
N THR A 97 -11.93 12.14 -0.44
CA THR A 97 -11.17 11.05 -1.04
C THR A 97 -11.82 10.48 -2.30
N VAL A 98 -10.99 10.11 -3.26
CA VAL A 98 -11.36 9.18 -4.34
C VAL A 98 -10.43 7.98 -4.24
N PRO A 99 -10.93 6.78 -3.91
CA PRO A 99 -10.12 5.56 -3.85
C PRO A 99 -9.32 5.36 -5.13
N TYR A 100 -8.06 5.01 -4.98
CA TYR A 100 -7.08 4.87 -6.06
C TYR A 100 -6.76 3.41 -6.34
N THR A 101 -6.22 2.72 -5.36
CA THR A 101 -5.91 1.29 -5.40
C THR A 101 -6.22 0.66 -4.04
N TRP A 102 -6.28 -0.68 -4.02
CA TRP A 102 -6.34 -1.45 -2.80
C TRP A 102 -5.53 -2.73 -2.93
N GLY A 103 -5.14 -3.28 -1.82
CA GLY A 103 -4.35 -4.50 -1.79
C GLY A 103 -4.19 -5.06 -0.38
N THR A 104 -3.38 -6.10 -0.28
CA THR A 104 -3.05 -6.75 0.99
C THR A 104 -1.56 -6.74 1.24
N LEU A 105 -1.19 -6.70 2.49
CA LEU A 105 0.16 -6.96 2.96
C LEU A 105 0.32 -8.45 3.22
N GLY A 106 1.49 -9.00 2.91
CA GLY A 106 1.73 -10.43 3.11
C GLY A 106 3.20 -10.80 3.15
N ILE A 107 3.44 -12.08 3.00
CA ILE A 107 4.79 -12.65 2.94
C ILE A 107 5.07 -13.07 1.49
N ILE A 108 6.16 -12.56 0.93
CA ILE A 108 6.78 -13.02 -0.31
C ILE A 108 7.89 -13.98 0.07
N TYR A 109 7.94 -15.15 -0.52
CA TYR A 109 9.04 -16.09 -0.26
C TYR A 109 9.50 -16.81 -1.52
N ASN A 110 10.80 -17.08 -1.58
CA ASN A 110 11.38 -17.88 -2.66
C ASN A 110 11.23 -19.37 -2.31
N SER A 111 10.40 -20.08 -3.06
CA SER A 111 10.05 -21.49 -2.85
C SER A 111 11.24 -22.44 -2.94
N THR A 112 12.36 -22.02 -3.55
CA THR A 112 13.60 -22.81 -3.65
C THR A 112 14.53 -22.59 -2.46
N MET A 113 14.25 -21.58 -1.61
CA MET A 113 15.09 -21.19 -0.47
C MET A 113 14.45 -21.50 0.89
N VAL A 114 13.20 -21.96 0.91
CA VAL A 114 12.47 -22.33 2.14
C VAL A 114 12.05 -23.79 2.10
N ASP A 115 11.86 -24.39 3.29
CA ASP A 115 11.38 -25.76 3.43
C ASP A 115 9.85 -25.77 3.58
N GLY A 116 9.16 -26.14 2.50
CA GLY A 116 7.69 -26.19 2.47
C GLY A 116 7.04 -24.83 2.23
N ASP A 117 5.71 -24.77 2.36
CA ASP A 117 4.96 -23.53 2.18
C ASP A 117 4.94 -22.73 3.49
N ILE A 118 5.03 -21.41 3.36
CA ILE A 118 4.88 -20.45 4.47
C ILE A 118 3.41 -20.03 4.54
N ASP A 119 2.83 -20.02 5.75
CA ASP A 119 1.43 -19.65 5.99
C ASP A 119 1.21 -18.81 7.25
N SER A 120 2.29 -18.39 7.92
CA SER A 120 2.25 -17.72 9.23
C SER A 120 3.30 -16.61 9.32
N TRP A 121 2.97 -15.55 10.07
CA TRP A 121 3.90 -14.48 10.38
C TRP A 121 5.11 -14.94 11.18
N ASP A 122 5.06 -16.08 11.89
CA ASP A 122 6.18 -16.65 12.64
C ASP A 122 7.44 -16.81 11.79
N ALA A 123 7.28 -17.05 10.47
CA ALA A 123 8.39 -17.15 9.54
C ALA A 123 9.26 -15.88 9.45
N MET A 124 8.69 -14.71 9.76
CA MET A 124 9.41 -13.43 9.76
C MET A 124 10.35 -13.28 10.97
N PHE A 125 10.19 -14.12 12.00
CA PHE A 125 10.92 -14.07 13.27
C PHE A 125 11.77 -15.31 13.51
N ASP A 126 11.67 -16.34 12.66
CA ASP A 126 12.32 -17.63 12.83
C ASP A 126 13.82 -17.57 12.52
N GLU A 127 14.64 -17.92 13.52
CA GLU A 127 16.11 -17.96 13.42
C GLU A 127 16.64 -18.91 12.33
N LYS A 128 15.82 -19.87 11.86
CA LYS A 128 16.24 -20.77 10.75
C LYS A 128 16.49 -20.00 9.44
N TYR A 129 15.88 -18.81 9.30
CA TYR A 129 16.06 -17.93 8.14
C TYR A 129 17.06 -16.79 8.40
N ALA A 130 17.86 -16.86 9.47
CA ALA A 130 18.78 -15.79 9.84
C ALA A 130 19.61 -15.28 8.65
N GLY A 131 19.62 -13.96 8.47
CA GLY A 131 20.30 -13.27 7.38
C GLY A 131 19.61 -13.37 6.01
N ASN A 132 18.41 -13.96 5.93
CA ASN A 132 17.66 -14.16 4.69
C ASN A 132 16.22 -13.58 4.73
N VAL A 133 15.86 -12.83 5.77
CA VAL A 133 14.56 -12.18 5.91
C VAL A 133 14.70 -10.68 5.63
N LEU A 134 13.82 -10.15 4.80
CA LEU A 134 13.65 -8.72 4.55
C LEU A 134 12.41 -8.24 5.31
N MET A 135 12.62 -7.36 6.28
CA MET A 135 11.51 -6.71 6.98
C MET A 135 11.19 -5.39 6.29
N ILE A 136 9.91 -5.07 6.19
CA ILE A 136 9.47 -3.77 5.66
C ILE A 136 9.94 -2.61 6.57
N ARG A 137 10.41 -1.51 5.98
CA ARG A 137 10.85 -0.31 6.72
C ARG A 137 9.68 0.66 6.97
N ASN A 138 8.55 0.11 7.36
CA ASN A 138 7.36 0.83 7.79
C ASN A 138 7.00 0.37 9.21
N SER A 139 6.91 1.28 10.16
CA SER A 139 6.70 0.94 11.57
C SER A 139 5.33 0.33 11.82
N ARG A 140 4.27 0.80 11.12
CA ARG A 140 2.92 0.26 11.26
C ARG A 140 2.85 -1.18 10.79
N ASP A 141 3.42 -1.46 9.62
CA ASP A 141 3.41 -2.80 9.01
C ASP A 141 4.28 -3.77 9.81
N ALA A 142 5.53 -3.38 10.13
CA ALA A 142 6.44 -4.26 10.84
C ALA A 142 5.91 -4.64 12.24
N LEU A 143 5.32 -3.68 12.98
CA LEU A 143 4.68 -3.97 14.26
C LEU A 143 3.39 -4.76 14.10
N ALA A 144 2.62 -4.55 13.03
CA ALA A 144 1.40 -5.32 12.77
C ALA A 144 1.70 -6.80 12.56
N ALA A 145 2.77 -7.16 11.82
CA ALA A 145 3.19 -8.55 11.69
C ALA A 145 3.50 -9.19 13.05
N ALA A 146 4.21 -8.47 13.92
CA ALA A 146 4.52 -8.96 15.26
C ALA A 146 3.27 -9.04 16.17
N LEU A 147 2.35 -8.07 16.07
CA LEU A 147 1.08 -8.11 16.80
C LEU A 147 0.24 -9.31 16.39
N LEU A 148 0.12 -9.57 15.08
CA LEU A 148 -0.64 -10.70 14.55
C LEU A 148 -0.04 -12.03 14.95
N ASP A 149 1.29 -12.17 14.90
CA ASP A 149 1.99 -13.38 15.36
C ASP A 149 1.74 -13.67 16.84
N LEU A 150 1.62 -12.62 17.66
CA LEU A 150 1.27 -12.71 19.08
C LEU A 150 -0.24 -12.86 19.32
N GLY A 151 -1.09 -12.79 18.29
CA GLY A 151 -2.54 -12.91 18.38
C GLY A 151 -3.25 -11.63 18.86
N TYR A 152 -2.64 -10.46 18.63
CA TYR A 152 -3.19 -9.15 18.97
C TYR A 152 -3.77 -8.44 17.75
N ASP A 153 -4.64 -7.47 18.02
CA ASP A 153 -5.24 -6.57 17.02
C ASP A 153 -4.18 -5.60 16.46
N ILE A 154 -4.12 -5.43 15.13
CA ILE A 154 -3.20 -4.49 14.46
C ILE A 154 -3.46 -3.03 14.80
N ASN A 155 -4.63 -2.72 15.34
CA ASN A 155 -5.05 -1.39 15.77
C ASN A 155 -5.04 -1.22 17.30
N THR A 156 -4.45 -2.17 18.03
CA THR A 156 -4.40 -2.09 19.49
C THR A 156 -3.76 -0.79 19.96
N THR A 157 -4.31 -0.23 21.02
CA THR A 157 -3.75 0.92 21.75
C THR A 157 -3.19 0.51 23.12
N ASP A 158 -3.17 -0.79 23.41
CA ASP A 158 -2.59 -1.33 24.65
C ASP A 158 -1.05 -1.27 24.58
N GLU A 159 -0.46 -0.42 25.41
CA GLU A 159 0.99 -0.22 25.46
C GLU A 159 1.75 -1.54 25.73
N ALA A 160 1.20 -2.44 26.55
CA ALA A 160 1.87 -3.71 26.87
C ALA A 160 1.95 -4.62 25.64
N GLN A 161 0.87 -4.71 24.85
CA GLN A 161 0.85 -5.48 23.60
C GLN A 161 1.81 -4.90 22.55
N ILE A 162 1.82 -3.56 22.40
CA ILE A 162 2.71 -2.87 21.46
C ILE A 162 4.17 -3.09 21.85
N ARG A 163 4.51 -3.04 23.15
CA ARG A 163 5.87 -3.32 23.61
C ARG A 163 6.27 -4.77 23.41
N GLU A 164 5.36 -5.72 23.62
CA GLU A 164 5.64 -7.15 23.38
C GLU A 164 5.92 -7.41 21.90
N ALA A 165 5.14 -6.79 20.99
CA ALA A 165 5.40 -6.84 19.56
C ALA A 165 6.76 -6.23 19.18
N TYR A 166 7.11 -5.09 19.78
CA TYR A 166 8.44 -4.50 19.61
C TYR A 166 9.56 -5.41 20.11
N GLU A 167 9.39 -6.04 21.28
CA GLU A 167 10.40 -6.97 21.83
C GLU A 167 10.62 -8.17 20.90
N LEU A 168 9.58 -8.70 20.27
CA LEU A 168 9.69 -9.77 19.27
C LEU A 168 10.52 -9.32 18.06
N LEU A 169 10.25 -8.12 17.52
CA LEU A 169 11.03 -7.53 16.41
C LEU A 169 12.50 -7.30 16.81
N ALA A 170 12.73 -6.73 18.00
CA ALA A 170 14.05 -6.41 18.50
C ALA A 170 14.90 -7.69 18.79
N ASP A 171 14.26 -8.73 19.33
CA ASP A 171 14.90 -10.03 19.56
C ASP A 171 15.31 -10.65 18.23
N ALA A 172 14.40 -10.75 17.25
CA ALA A 172 14.70 -11.27 15.92
C ALA A 172 15.84 -10.48 15.24
N LYS A 173 15.82 -9.13 15.35
CA LYS A 173 16.91 -8.27 14.86
C LYS A 173 18.22 -8.60 15.56
N SER A 174 18.23 -8.73 16.89
CA SER A 174 19.43 -9.01 17.69
C SER A 174 20.05 -10.37 17.36
N LYS A 175 19.24 -11.34 16.98
CA LYS A 175 19.63 -12.68 16.53
C LYS A 175 20.08 -12.73 15.07
N GLY A 176 19.99 -11.58 14.36
CA GLY A 176 20.40 -11.48 12.96
C GLY A 176 19.45 -12.16 11.98
N VAL A 177 18.16 -12.29 12.32
CA VAL A 177 17.14 -12.84 11.42
C VAL A 177 17.03 -11.97 10.19
N TYR A 178 16.95 -10.64 10.37
CA TYR A 178 16.82 -9.70 9.28
C TYR A 178 18.13 -9.44 8.56
N GLN A 179 18.12 -9.62 7.24
CA GLN A 179 19.19 -9.17 6.36
C GLN A 179 19.21 -7.64 6.29
N SER A 180 18.02 -7.06 6.12
CA SER A 180 17.82 -5.61 6.09
C SER A 180 16.35 -5.25 6.29
N PHE A 181 16.12 -3.98 6.61
CA PHE A 181 14.83 -3.33 6.52
C PHE A 181 14.79 -2.59 5.18
N VAL A 182 13.72 -2.80 4.39
CA VAL A 182 13.64 -2.37 2.99
C VAL A 182 12.33 -1.66 2.69
N MET A 183 12.36 -0.80 1.69
CA MET A 183 11.21 -0.38 0.90
C MET A 183 11.46 -0.90 -0.54
N ASP A 184 11.56 -0.05 -1.54
CA ASP A 184 11.72 -0.45 -2.96
C ASP A 184 13.00 -1.29 -3.23
N GLU A 185 13.97 -1.33 -2.31
CA GLU A 185 15.12 -2.23 -2.41
C GLU A 185 14.72 -3.72 -2.41
N VAL A 186 13.49 -4.04 -1.98
CA VAL A 186 12.93 -5.40 -2.00
C VAL A 186 12.93 -5.98 -3.40
N PHE A 187 12.59 -5.20 -4.43
CA PHE A 187 12.54 -5.66 -5.82
C PHE A 187 13.86 -6.31 -6.24
N GLY A 188 14.95 -5.56 -6.20
CA GLY A 188 16.25 -6.08 -6.63
C GLY A 188 16.77 -7.25 -5.77
N LYS A 189 16.34 -7.36 -4.51
CA LYS A 189 16.72 -8.47 -3.62
C LYS A 189 15.94 -9.74 -3.93
N MET A 190 14.62 -9.65 -4.10
CA MET A 190 13.77 -10.80 -4.36
C MET A 190 13.90 -11.28 -5.81
N ASP A 191 13.98 -10.38 -6.79
CA ASP A 191 14.26 -10.71 -8.20
C ASP A 191 15.57 -11.49 -8.34
N GLY A 192 16.60 -11.08 -7.64
CA GLY A 192 17.91 -11.70 -7.65
C GLY A 192 18.07 -12.92 -6.75
N SER A 193 17.01 -13.40 -6.07
CA SER A 193 17.08 -14.47 -5.05
C SER A 193 18.13 -14.22 -3.96
N ASN A 194 18.29 -12.95 -3.54
CA ASN A 194 19.26 -12.54 -2.52
C ASN A 194 18.69 -12.58 -1.09
N ALA A 195 17.41 -12.94 -0.95
CA ALA A 195 16.74 -13.20 0.30
C ALA A 195 15.72 -14.32 0.13
N ALA A 196 15.41 -15.04 1.20
CA ALA A 196 14.45 -16.14 1.18
C ALA A 196 13.02 -15.67 1.41
N ILE A 197 12.85 -14.65 2.26
CA ILE A 197 11.53 -14.18 2.72
C ILE A 197 11.53 -12.66 2.78
N ALA A 198 10.42 -12.05 2.40
CA ALA A 198 10.18 -10.62 2.56
C ALA A 198 8.74 -10.38 3.03
N MET A 199 8.54 -9.40 3.90
CA MET A 199 7.23 -8.82 4.15
C MET A 199 7.03 -7.68 3.17
N TYR A 200 6.01 -7.78 2.31
CA TYR A 200 5.70 -6.71 1.36
C TYR A 200 4.28 -6.84 0.79
N TYR A 201 3.92 -5.96 -0.14
CA TYR A 201 2.56 -5.85 -0.66
C TYR A 201 2.31 -6.77 -1.86
N ALA A 202 1.04 -7.19 -2.02
CA ALA A 202 0.60 -8.14 -3.04
C ALA A 202 0.84 -7.66 -4.48
N GLY A 203 0.62 -6.36 -4.76
CA GLY A 203 0.84 -5.80 -6.10
C GLY A 203 2.30 -5.85 -6.50
N ASP A 204 3.20 -5.42 -5.61
CA ASP A 204 4.64 -5.44 -5.86
C ASP A 204 5.16 -6.87 -6.05
N TYR A 205 4.58 -7.86 -5.33
CA TYR A 205 4.89 -9.26 -5.58
C TYR A 205 4.60 -9.66 -7.04
N LEU A 206 3.49 -9.21 -7.61
CA LEU A 206 3.13 -9.57 -8.99
C LEU A 206 4.13 -9.04 -10.01
N THR A 207 4.68 -7.84 -9.77
CA THR A 207 5.77 -7.31 -10.62
C THR A 207 7.08 -8.06 -10.42
N MET A 208 7.40 -8.47 -9.18
CA MET A 208 8.57 -9.31 -8.89
C MET A 208 8.44 -10.73 -9.47
N LEU A 209 7.23 -11.30 -9.47
CA LEU A 209 6.95 -12.64 -10.03
C LEU A 209 7.32 -12.72 -11.52
N ASP A 210 7.12 -11.64 -12.26
CA ASP A 210 7.48 -11.60 -13.69
C ASP A 210 9.00 -11.70 -13.91
N ASN A 211 9.80 -11.30 -12.93
CA ASN A 211 11.27 -11.40 -12.97
C ASN A 211 11.80 -12.69 -12.31
N ASN A 212 11.10 -13.22 -11.31
CA ASN A 212 11.50 -14.40 -10.55
C ASN A 212 10.31 -15.34 -10.30
N PRO A 213 10.09 -16.36 -11.15
CA PRO A 213 8.96 -17.28 -11.05
C PRO A 213 9.02 -18.24 -9.85
N ASP A 214 10.13 -18.27 -9.11
CA ASP A 214 10.26 -19.08 -7.88
C ASP A 214 9.61 -18.40 -6.66
N LEU A 215 9.18 -17.14 -6.80
CA LEU A 215 8.52 -16.41 -5.73
C LEU A 215 7.07 -16.88 -5.54
N LYS A 216 6.63 -16.86 -4.30
CA LYS A 216 5.25 -17.07 -3.88
C LYS A 216 4.81 -15.98 -2.93
N PHE A 217 3.51 -15.74 -2.89
CA PHE A 217 2.88 -14.78 -1.96
C PHE A 217 1.84 -15.47 -1.10
N VAL A 218 1.73 -15.04 0.15
CA VAL A 218 0.69 -15.49 1.06
C VAL A 218 0.25 -14.39 2.01
N VAL A 219 -1.05 -14.24 2.18
CA VAL A 219 -1.63 -13.56 3.34
C VAL A 219 -1.70 -14.56 4.48
N PRO A 220 -0.93 -14.39 5.57
CA PRO A 220 -0.85 -15.38 6.66
C PRO A 220 -2.21 -15.69 7.31
N LYS A 221 -2.29 -16.86 7.93
CA LYS A 221 -3.52 -17.37 8.57
C LYS A 221 -3.98 -16.53 9.76
N GLU A 222 -3.07 -15.84 10.42
CA GLU A 222 -3.35 -14.92 11.52
C GLU A 222 -4.09 -13.66 11.04
N GLY A 223 -4.13 -13.43 9.73
CA GLY A 223 -4.66 -12.23 9.11
C GLY A 223 -3.58 -11.25 8.68
N SER A 224 -3.99 -10.10 8.18
CA SER A 224 -3.08 -9.04 7.74
C SER A 224 -3.77 -7.68 7.66
N ASN A 225 -3.03 -6.67 7.24
CA ASN A 225 -3.60 -5.42 6.76
C ASN A 225 -4.11 -5.61 5.32
N TRP A 226 -5.35 -5.19 5.03
CA TRP A 226 -5.75 -4.77 3.71
C TRP A 226 -5.84 -3.24 3.73
N PHE A 227 -5.48 -2.57 2.67
CA PHE A 227 -5.43 -1.12 2.63
C PHE A 227 -6.18 -0.58 1.42
N VAL A 228 -6.62 0.66 1.55
CA VAL A 228 -7.16 1.47 0.44
C VAL A 228 -6.39 2.78 0.42
N ASP A 229 -5.61 2.99 -0.63
CA ASP A 229 -5.00 4.28 -0.89
C ASP A 229 -5.97 5.15 -1.68
N ALA A 230 -6.02 6.44 -1.38
CA ALA A 230 -6.94 7.33 -2.05
C ALA A 230 -6.30 8.66 -2.43
N MET A 231 -6.76 9.19 -3.55
CA MET A 231 -6.37 10.51 -4.03
C MET A 231 -7.09 11.59 -3.23
N CYS A 232 -6.31 12.53 -2.69
CA CYS A 232 -6.78 13.64 -1.89
C CYS A 232 -6.23 14.97 -2.43
N VAL A 233 -6.99 16.04 -2.27
CA VAL A 233 -6.53 17.41 -2.56
C VAL A 233 -6.15 18.10 -1.25
N LEU A 234 -4.97 18.71 -1.20
CA LEU A 234 -4.55 19.48 -0.04
C LEU A 234 -5.35 20.79 0.09
N LYS A 235 -5.63 21.20 1.32
CA LYS A 235 -6.29 22.49 1.58
C LYS A 235 -5.48 23.69 1.10
N THR A 236 -4.17 23.53 0.96
CA THR A 236 -3.23 24.52 0.46
C THR A 236 -3.05 24.49 -1.05
N ALA A 237 -3.68 23.53 -1.76
CA ALA A 237 -3.56 23.37 -3.20
C ALA A 237 -3.87 24.67 -3.95
N GLN A 238 -3.00 25.00 -4.90
CA GLN A 238 -3.13 26.20 -5.73
C GLN A 238 -3.93 25.93 -7.01
N HIS A 239 -4.06 24.64 -7.39
CA HIS A 239 -4.63 24.18 -8.66
C HIS A 239 -5.72 23.13 -8.41
N LYS A 240 -6.72 23.46 -7.56
CA LYS A 240 -7.75 22.49 -7.14
C LYS A 240 -8.59 21.95 -8.32
N GLU A 241 -8.95 22.78 -9.30
CA GLU A 241 -9.74 22.33 -10.44
C GLU A 241 -8.95 21.38 -11.33
N GLU A 242 -7.66 21.65 -11.55
CA GLU A 242 -6.74 20.78 -12.27
C GLU A 242 -6.48 19.48 -11.50
N ALA A 243 -6.42 19.55 -10.16
CA ALA A 243 -6.29 18.40 -9.28
C ALA A 243 -7.51 17.48 -9.37
N GLU A 244 -8.71 18.03 -9.36
CA GLU A 244 -9.95 17.27 -9.54
C GLU A 244 -10.07 16.67 -10.95
N ALA A 245 -9.58 17.38 -11.99
CA ALA A 245 -9.48 16.83 -13.34
C ALA A 245 -8.51 15.64 -13.43
N TRP A 246 -7.35 15.73 -12.76
CA TRP A 246 -6.41 14.61 -12.63
C TRP A 246 -7.04 13.42 -11.93
N ILE A 247 -7.67 13.63 -10.78
CA ILE A 247 -8.36 12.58 -10.03
C ILE A 247 -9.42 11.91 -10.90
N ASN A 248 -10.22 12.69 -11.64
CA ASN A 248 -11.22 12.14 -12.55
C ASN A 248 -10.60 11.31 -13.68
N PHE A 249 -9.48 11.78 -14.26
CA PHE A 249 -8.78 11.06 -15.32
C PHE A 249 -8.25 9.71 -14.80
N ILE A 250 -7.58 9.71 -13.66
CA ILE A 250 -7.04 8.48 -13.04
C ILE A 250 -8.18 7.53 -12.61
N ALA A 251 -9.31 8.04 -12.14
CA ALA A 251 -10.47 7.24 -11.77
C ALA A 251 -11.24 6.64 -12.96
N SER A 252 -10.86 6.97 -14.22
CA SER A 252 -11.49 6.39 -15.40
C SER A 252 -11.19 4.90 -15.53
N THR A 253 -12.10 4.15 -16.19
CA THR A 253 -11.90 2.71 -16.42
C THR A 253 -10.64 2.44 -17.24
N GLU A 254 -10.38 3.24 -18.28
CA GLU A 254 -9.21 3.10 -19.13
C GLU A 254 -7.90 3.30 -18.35
N SER A 255 -7.80 4.38 -17.56
CA SER A 255 -6.62 4.64 -16.74
C SER A 255 -6.42 3.56 -15.67
N ASN A 256 -7.49 3.07 -15.05
CA ASN A 256 -7.41 2.01 -14.06
C ASN A 256 -6.93 0.69 -14.66
N LEU A 257 -7.42 0.30 -15.86
CA LEU A 257 -6.97 -0.93 -16.54
C LEU A 257 -5.46 -0.88 -16.82
N ALA A 258 -4.98 0.22 -17.42
CA ALA A 258 -3.55 0.39 -17.69
C ALA A 258 -2.72 0.40 -16.41
N ASN A 259 -3.22 1.08 -15.37
CA ASN A 259 -2.51 1.17 -14.10
C ASN A 259 -2.48 -0.18 -13.36
N MET A 260 -3.59 -0.92 -13.31
CA MET A 260 -3.64 -2.29 -12.74
C MET A 260 -2.61 -3.20 -13.38
N ASP A 261 -2.49 -3.13 -14.71
CA ASP A 261 -1.55 -3.94 -15.48
C ASP A 261 -0.10 -3.61 -15.15
N TYR A 262 0.19 -2.32 -14.98
CA TYR A 262 1.55 -1.83 -14.71
C TYR A 262 1.98 -2.05 -13.25
N ILE A 263 1.11 -1.69 -12.27
CA ILE A 263 1.50 -1.71 -10.85
C ILE A 263 1.09 -3.00 -10.11
N GLY A 264 0.25 -3.85 -10.72
CA GLY A 264 -0.19 -5.12 -10.12
C GLY A 264 -1.22 -4.99 -9.00
N TYR A 265 -1.77 -3.80 -8.74
CA TYR A 265 -2.76 -3.57 -7.68
C TYR A 265 -4.19 -3.54 -8.19
N ALA A 266 -5.12 -3.99 -7.36
CA ALA A 266 -6.53 -3.97 -7.69
C ALA A 266 -7.10 -2.55 -7.71
N SER A 267 -8.01 -2.31 -8.65
CA SER A 267 -8.74 -1.05 -8.74
C SER A 267 -10.02 -1.07 -7.91
N PRO A 268 -10.37 0.04 -7.25
CA PRO A 268 -11.70 0.24 -6.70
C PRO A 268 -12.77 0.56 -7.74
N ASN A 269 -12.39 0.84 -9.01
CA ASN A 269 -13.30 0.99 -10.14
C ASN A 269 -13.77 -0.39 -10.59
N LEU A 270 -15.06 -0.71 -10.38
CA LEU A 270 -15.59 -2.07 -10.65
C LEU A 270 -15.58 -2.41 -12.14
N GLU A 271 -15.78 -1.44 -13.04
CA GLU A 271 -15.72 -1.71 -14.48
C GLU A 271 -14.30 -2.13 -14.90
N ALA A 272 -13.27 -1.51 -14.31
CA ALA A 272 -11.89 -1.88 -14.56
C ALA A 272 -11.56 -3.25 -13.94
N LEU A 273 -11.93 -3.46 -12.68
CA LEU A 273 -11.65 -4.71 -11.97
C LEU A 273 -12.27 -5.92 -12.68
N GLU A 274 -13.55 -5.82 -13.03
CA GLU A 274 -14.28 -6.88 -13.76
C GLU A 274 -13.78 -7.04 -15.22
N GLY A 275 -13.34 -5.95 -15.85
CA GLY A 275 -12.83 -5.93 -17.22
C GLY A 275 -11.39 -6.39 -17.38
N TYR A 276 -10.62 -6.43 -16.28
CA TYR A 276 -9.18 -6.67 -16.34
C TYR A 276 -8.79 -8.03 -16.96
N PRO A 277 -9.48 -9.16 -16.70
CA PRO A 277 -9.13 -10.42 -17.35
C PRO A 277 -9.23 -10.37 -18.88
N ALA A 278 -10.23 -9.66 -19.41
CA ALA A 278 -10.37 -9.49 -20.86
C ALA A 278 -9.31 -8.53 -21.44
N TYR A 279 -8.99 -7.46 -20.71
CA TYR A 279 -7.92 -6.53 -21.06
C TYR A 279 -6.56 -7.24 -21.11
N TYR A 280 -6.27 -8.10 -20.13
CA TYR A 280 -5.04 -8.90 -20.07
C TYR A 280 -4.94 -9.86 -21.27
N GLU A 281 -6.01 -10.59 -21.59
CA GLU A 281 -6.03 -11.51 -22.72
C GLU A 281 -5.84 -10.77 -24.06
N GLU A 282 -6.44 -9.57 -24.22
CA GLU A 282 -6.25 -8.73 -25.40
C GLU A 282 -4.82 -8.22 -25.53
N THR A 283 -4.19 -7.85 -24.41
CA THR A 283 -2.84 -7.29 -24.36
C THR A 283 -1.75 -8.33 -24.60
N TYR A 284 -1.87 -9.51 -23.96
CA TYR A 284 -0.82 -10.53 -23.92
C TYR A 284 -1.11 -11.75 -24.81
N GLY A 285 -2.35 -11.91 -25.27
CA GLY A 285 -2.76 -13.05 -26.12
C GLY A 285 -2.95 -14.36 -25.37
N GLU A 286 -3.00 -14.33 -24.04
CA GLU A 286 -3.23 -15.47 -23.16
C GLU A 286 -4.14 -15.07 -22.00
N PRO A 287 -4.94 -16.02 -21.45
CA PRO A 287 -5.82 -15.71 -20.35
C PRO A 287 -5.04 -15.36 -19.09
N LEU A 288 -5.57 -14.42 -18.29
CA LEU A 288 -5.04 -14.10 -16.97
C LEU A 288 -5.10 -15.34 -16.07
N ASP A 289 -4.00 -15.65 -15.40
CA ASP A 289 -3.93 -16.71 -14.40
C ASP A 289 -4.82 -16.39 -13.19
N VAL A 290 -5.58 -17.39 -12.73
CA VAL A 290 -6.53 -17.23 -11.62
C VAL A 290 -5.83 -16.89 -10.32
N GLU A 291 -4.70 -17.54 -10.01
CA GLU A 291 -3.93 -17.26 -8.79
C GLU A 291 -3.37 -15.84 -8.82
N ARG A 292 -2.85 -15.39 -9.98
CA ARG A 292 -2.39 -14.02 -10.17
C ARG A 292 -3.50 -13.01 -9.91
N TYR A 293 -4.72 -13.27 -10.42
CA TYR A 293 -5.85 -12.38 -10.19
C TYR A 293 -6.31 -12.37 -8.72
N GLU A 294 -6.34 -13.52 -8.06
CA GLU A 294 -6.71 -13.65 -6.64
C GLU A 294 -5.67 -13.03 -5.69
N ILE A 295 -4.42 -12.92 -6.10
CA ILE A 295 -3.40 -12.18 -5.35
C ILE A 295 -3.60 -10.68 -5.53
N MET A 296 -3.85 -10.21 -6.75
CA MET A 296 -4.14 -8.80 -7.04
C MET A 296 -5.40 -8.35 -6.32
N ALA A 297 -6.48 -9.09 -6.47
CA ALA A 297 -7.81 -8.82 -5.94
C ALA A 297 -8.19 -9.93 -4.96
N ALA A 298 -7.67 -9.83 -3.74
CA ALA A 298 -7.85 -10.85 -2.71
C ALA A 298 -9.33 -11.21 -2.51
N PRO A 299 -9.67 -12.52 -2.51
CA PRO A 299 -11.04 -12.98 -2.36
C PRO A 299 -11.59 -12.75 -0.95
N ASP A 300 -12.92 -12.79 -0.82
CA ASP A 300 -13.64 -12.45 0.42
C ASP A 300 -13.18 -13.24 1.65
N ASP A 301 -12.80 -14.51 1.50
CA ASP A 301 -12.32 -15.35 2.60
C ASP A 301 -10.91 -14.95 3.07
N VAL A 302 -10.10 -14.36 2.20
CA VAL A 302 -8.83 -13.74 2.57
C VAL A 302 -9.08 -12.41 3.26
N LEU A 303 -9.92 -11.55 2.67
CA LEU A 303 -10.24 -10.23 3.23
C LEU A 303 -10.96 -10.33 4.59
N ALA A 304 -11.72 -11.39 4.83
CA ALA A 304 -12.42 -11.62 6.10
C ALA A 304 -11.50 -11.75 7.32
N ARG A 305 -10.20 -12.00 7.10
CA ARG A 305 -9.19 -12.02 8.17
C ARG A 305 -8.22 -10.83 8.12
N CYS A 306 -8.47 -9.86 7.25
CA CYS A 306 -7.66 -8.66 7.13
C CYS A 306 -8.41 -7.44 7.68
N GLU A 307 -7.68 -6.45 8.17
CA GLU A 307 -8.24 -5.24 8.74
C GLU A 307 -7.59 -4.00 8.14
N LEU A 308 -8.37 -2.90 8.03
CA LEU A 308 -7.84 -1.57 7.71
C LEU A 308 -7.10 -1.01 8.93
N TYR A 309 -6.05 -0.23 8.69
CA TYR A 309 -5.47 0.57 9.76
C TYR A 309 -6.39 1.73 10.15
N THR A 310 -6.42 2.02 11.43
CA THR A 310 -7.08 3.22 11.97
C THR A 310 -6.06 4.30 12.33
N ASN A 311 -6.50 5.56 12.39
CA ASN A 311 -5.70 6.63 12.96
C ASN A 311 -5.53 6.36 14.46
N LEU A 312 -4.31 6.06 14.88
CA LEU A 312 -4.01 5.81 16.29
C LEU A 312 -4.01 7.12 17.10
N PRO A 313 -4.40 7.07 18.38
CA PRO A 313 -4.26 8.22 19.29
C PRO A 313 -2.82 8.74 19.32
N ALA A 314 -2.67 10.06 19.58
CA ALA A 314 -1.37 10.71 19.54
C ALA A 314 -0.32 10.08 20.48
N ASP A 315 -0.73 9.64 21.66
CA ASP A 315 0.16 8.98 22.62
C ASP A 315 0.63 7.61 22.09
N THR A 316 -0.26 6.86 21.44
CA THR A 316 0.08 5.59 20.80
C THR A 316 1.02 5.81 19.62
N LEU A 317 0.77 6.81 18.77
CA LEU A 317 1.67 7.17 17.67
C LEU A 317 3.06 7.57 18.18
N THR A 318 3.12 8.30 19.29
CA THR A 318 4.39 8.66 19.94
C THR A 318 5.13 7.40 20.38
N LEU A 319 4.42 6.44 21.01
CA LEU A 319 5.00 5.17 21.42
C LEU A 319 5.57 4.39 20.21
N TYR A 320 4.82 4.29 19.11
CA TYR A 320 5.30 3.64 17.87
C TYR A 320 6.60 4.28 17.35
N ASN A 321 6.64 5.62 17.29
CA ASN A 321 7.81 6.36 16.79
C ASN A 321 9.03 6.20 17.71
N ASP A 322 8.82 6.21 19.04
CA ASP A 322 9.88 6.03 20.01
C ASP A 322 10.48 4.63 19.93
N LEU A 323 9.62 3.59 19.89
CA LEU A 323 10.05 2.20 19.76
C LEU A 323 10.75 1.94 18.39
N TRP A 324 10.24 2.52 17.31
CA TRP A 324 10.87 2.41 16.00
C TRP A 324 12.25 3.07 15.98
N THR A 325 12.38 4.23 16.61
CA THR A 325 13.68 4.91 16.76
C THR A 325 14.64 4.09 17.63
N GLU A 326 14.14 3.46 18.71
CA GLU A 326 14.94 2.59 19.57
C GLU A 326 15.42 1.35 18.84
N LEU A 327 14.61 0.83 17.92
CA LEU A 327 15.01 -0.30 17.07
C LEU A 327 16.22 0.07 16.18
N GLY A 328 16.47 1.35 15.91
CA GLY A 328 17.66 1.85 15.22
C GLY A 328 17.70 1.48 13.72
N ILE A 329 16.61 1.79 13.05
CA ILE A 329 16.40 1.53 11.60
C ILE A 329 16.42 2.84 10.84
#